data_8b1d1245b19353b85838674a14e1b3bb
#
_entry.id   8b1d1245b19353b85838674a14e1b3bb
#
_cell.length_a   1.000
_cell.length_b   1.000
_cell.length_c   1.000
_cell.angle_alpha   90.00
_cell.angle_beta   90.00
_cell.angle_gamma   90.00
#
_symmetry.space_group_name_H-M   'P 1'
#
loop_
_entity.id
_entity.type
_entity.pdbx_description
1 polymer ?
#
loop_
_entity_poly.entity_id
_entity_poly.type
_entity_poly.pdbx_seq_one_letter_code
_entity_poly.pdbx_strand_id
1 'polypeptide(L)'
;MFDQLDFSFKILAVLKLSWGQQSKYAFPRPYHALSFRVKGAADFLHGEDRYAVKENDVIFVPKNYDYTIQSHQAEEVIVIHFDSDFEFSQIKTFTPTDRESFRALFDELENVWRGRAVGYKHRVYALFHSVLETVEIQTAKSAATQMDVSEHFEKACAYLRANFADPDLTIEKLASIANVSAVYFRKLFHKVYRTSPLKYLSALRLKRAKSLLKTGYCTVEEVALQCGFNDPKYFSTAYKNFYGHPPAKDRERLFKNV
;
A
#
# COMPACT_ATOMS: atom_id res chain seq x y z
N MET A 1 6.47 15.60 2.42
CA MET A 1 6.42 15.47 3.88
C MET A 1 6.93 16.74 4.57
N PHE A 2 7.96 17.36 4.07
CA PHE A 2 8.58 18.57 4.60
C PHE A 2 8.60 19.73 3.57
N ASP A 3 7.64 19.75 2.66
CA ASP A 3 7.57 20.59 1.44
C ASP A 3 7.17 22.06 1.70
N GLN A 4 7.30 22.55 2.94
CA GLN A 4 7.06 23.96 3.25
C GLN A 4 8.40 24.65 3.50
N LEU A 5 8.79 25.50 2.57
CA LEU A 5 10.06 26.25 2.57
C LEU A 5 10.25 27.20 3.77
N ASP A 6 9.20 27.46 4.57
CA ASP A 6 9.16 28.48 5.61
C ASP A 6 9.03 27.92 7.03
N PHE A 7 9.40 26.66 7.30
CA PHE A 7 9.39 26.18 8.68
C PHE A 7 10.80 26.22 9.31
N SER A 8 10.85 26.62 10.56
CA SER A 8 12.07 26.55 11.36
C SER A 8 12.11 25.21 12.11
N PHE A 9 13.31 24.69 12.33
CA PHE A 9 13.50 23.57 13.23
C PHE A 9 14.76 23.73 14.07
N LYS A 10 14.73 23.14 15.26
CA LYS A 10 15.83 23.12 16.20
C LYS A 10 16.22 21.69 16.53
N ILE A 11 17.43 21.28 16.15
CA ILE A 11 17.96 19.97 16.53
C ILE A 11 18.31 19.99 18.01
N LEU A 12 17.74 19.05 18.76
CA LEU A 12 17.89 18.93 20.21
C LEU A 12 18.96 17.89 20.58
N ALA A 13 18.97 16.77 19.86
CA ALA A 13 19.93 15.69 20.07
C ALA A 13 20.05 14.80 18.83
N VAL A 14 21.23 14.21 18.66
CA VAL A 14 21.46 13.05 17.79
C VAL A 14 22.05 11.94 18.66
N LEU A 15 21.39 10.80 18.72
CA LEU A 15 21.72 9.70 19.66
C LEU A 15 21.82 8.39 18.90
N LYS A 16 22.87 7.63 19.19
CA LYS A 16 22.97 6.24 18.81
C LYS A 16 22.58 5.38 20.01
N LEU A 17 21.53 4.59 19.85
CA LEU A 17 20.91 3.81 20.90
C LEU A 17 20.91 2.33 20.54
N SER A 18 21.14 1.45 21.54
CA SER A 18 21.10 0.00 21.38
C SER A 18 20.38 -0.63 22.54
N TRP A 19 19.57 -1.65 22.26
CA TRP A 19 18.89 -2.46 23.28
C TRP A 19 18.58 -3.87 22.79
N GLY A 20 18.30 -4.77 23.73
CA GLY A 20 17.86 -6.13 23.43
C GLY A 20 16.37 -6.20 23.04
N GLN A 21 15.89 -7.43 22.87
CA GLN A 21 14.46 -7.68 22.70
C GLN A 21 13.68 -7.19 23.92
N GLN A 22 12.69 -6.31 23.69
CA GLN A 22 11.86 -5.74 24.76
C GLN A 22 10.54 -5.21 24.22
N SER A 23 9.58 -5.00 25.15
CA SER A 23 8.42 -4.19 24.92
C SER A 23 8.45 -2.98 25.85
N LYS A 24 8.39 -1.78 25.31
CA LYS A 24 8.53 -0.54 26.08
C LYS A 24 7.52 0.50 25.63
N TYR A 25 6.77 1.04 26.58
CA TYR A 25 5.91 2.20 26.37
C TYR A 25 6.75 3.48 26.37
N ALA A 26 6.53 4.31 25.37
CA ALA A 26 7.16 5.63 25.23
C ALA A 26 6.09 6.71 25.47
N PHE A 27 6.29 7.49 26.51
CA PHE A 27 5.42 8.63 26.84
C PHE A 27 5.51 9.74 25.78
N PRO A 28 4.45 10.56 25.63
CA PRO A 28 4.48 11.74 24.77
C PRO A 28 5.68 12.65 25.08
N ARG A 29 6.34 13.12 24.04
CA ARG A 29 7.52 13.98 24.14
C ARG A 29 7.26 15.32 23.45
N PRO A 30 7.75 16.46 23.96
CA PRO A 30 7.54 17.79 23.35
C PRO A 30 8.42 18.03 22.12
N TYR A 31 8.90 16.99 21.45
CA TYR A 31 9.75 17.06 20.27
C TYR A 31 9.51 15.87 19.33
N HIS A 32 9.85 16.07 18.07
CA HIS A 32 9.80 15.05 17.03
C HIS A 32 11.01 14.12 17.12
N ALA A 33 10.83 12.89 16.63
CA ALA A 33 11.92 11.93 16.47
C ALA A 33 11.94 11.38 15.04
N LEU A 34 13.09 11.50 14.38
CA LEU A 34 13.38 10.83 13.10
C LEU A 34 14.46 9.79 13.38
N SER A 35 14.13 8.51 13.24
CA SER A 35 15.02 7.40 13.58
C SER A 35 15.33 6.57 12.34
N PHE A 36 16.61 6.28 12.15
CA PHE A 36 17.11 5.29 11.20
C PHE A 36 17.48 4.01 11.94
N ARG A 37 16.96 2.88 11.47
CA ARG A 37 17.26 1.58 12.09
C ARG A 37 18.49 0.97 11.45
N VAL A 38 19.58 0.99 12.19
CA VAL A 38 20.88 0.43 11.77
C VAL A 38 20.85 -1.10 11.78
N LYS A 39 20.14 -1.68 12.79
CA LYS A 39 20.02 -3.13 12.98
C LYS A 39 18.72 -3.45 13.70
N GLY A 40 18.14 -4.61 13.39
CA GLY A 40 16.99 -5.13 14.11
C GLY A 40 15.65 -4.87 13.42
N ALA A 41 14.57 -5.24 14.13
CA ALA A 41 13.20 -5.05 13.69
C ALA A 41 12.26 -4.83 14.87
N ALA A 42 11.28 -3.96 14.73
CA ALA A 42 10.29 -3.66 15.75
C ALA A 42 8.94 -3.27 15.15
N ASP A 43 7.91 -3.34 15.98
CA ASP A 43 6.62 -2.74 15.76
C ASP A 43 6.45 -1.53 16.68
N PHE A 44 5.98 -0.42 16.11
CA PHE A 44 5.50 0.74 16.86
C PHE A 44 3.97 0.70 16.85
N LEU A 45 3.37 0.66 18.02
CA LEU A 45 1.92 0.58 18.22
C LEU A 45 1.43 1.91 18.79
N HIS A 46 0.47 2.54 18.11
CA HIS A 46 -0.20 3.77 18.56
C HIS A 46 -1.70 3.64 18.33
N GLY A 47 -2.49 3.58 19.40
CA GLY A 47 -3.90 3.22 19.31
C GLY A 47 -4.08 1.84 18.65
N GLU A 48 -4.85 1.78 17.57
CA GLU A 48 -5.06 0.56 16.77
C GLU A 48 -4.03 0.39 15.63
N ASP A 49 -3.22 1.41 15.38
CA ASP A 49 -2.25 1.42 14.29
C ASP A 49 -0.96 0.71 14.66
N ARG A 50 -0.43 -0.04 13.69
CA ARG A 50 0.85 -0.74 13.77
C ARG A 50 1.77 -0.32 12.65
N TYR A 51 2.96 0.14 13.00
CA TYR A 51 4.03 0.55 12.09
C TYR A 51 5.22 -0.40 12.23
N ALA A 52 5.30 -1.39 11.34
CA ALA A 52 6.41 -2.33 11.32
C ALA A 52 7.64 -1.68 10.67
N VAL A 53 8.79 -1.82 11.32
CA VAL A 53 10.09 -1.32 10.84
C VAL A 53 11.16 -2.39 10.98
N LYS A 54 12.07 -2.42 10.02
CA LYS A 54 13.21 -3.35 9.95
C LYS A 54 14.50 -2.61 9.65
N GLU A 55 15.58 -3.35 9.59
CA GLU A 55 16.89 -2.80 9.22
C GLU A 55 16.83 -1.94 7.94
N ASN A 56 17.47 -0.78 7.97
CA ASN A 56 17.49 0.29 6.99
C ASN A 56 16.15 1.05 6.82
N ASP A 57 15.14 0.81 7.63
CA ASP A 57 13.95 1.65 7.63
C ASP A 57 14.13 2.89 8.49
N VAL A 58 13.41 3.92 8.10
CA VAL A 58 13.26 5.18 8.84
C VAL A 58 11.87 5.24 9.43
N ILE A 59 11.76 5.69 10.66
CA ILE A 59 10.48 6.03 11.28
C ILE A 59 10.52 7.46 11.80
N PHE A 60 9.49 8.20 11.47
CA PHE A 60 9.21 9.52 12.02
C PHE A 60 8.07 9.41 13.02
N VAL A 61 8.31 9.92 14.23
CA VAL A 61 7.30 10.00 15.30
C VAL A 61 7.10 11.49 15.65
N PRO A 62 5.89 12.04 15.49
CA PRO A 62 5.58 13.41 15.85
C PRO A 62 5.75 13.68 17.35
N LYS A 63 5.93 14.97 17.70
CA LYS A 63 5.82 15.41 19.12
C LYS A 63 4.43 15.11 19.67
N ASN A 64 4.35 14.93 20.98
CA ASN A 64 3.11 14.66 21.73
C ASN A 64 2.42 13.32 21.39
N TYR A 65 3.13 12.40 20.72
CA TYR A 65 2.65 11.04 20.46
C TYR A 65 3.21 10.06 21.49
N ASP A 66 2.34 9.22 22.04
CA ASP A 66 2.69 8.04 22.77
C ASP A 66 2.72 6.82 21.84
N TYR A 67 3.48 5.81 22.18
CA TYR A 67 3.51 4.54 21.44
C TYR A 67 4.18 3.45 22.28
N THR A 68 3.91 2.21 21.92
CA THR A 68 4.66 1.06 22.44
C THR A 68 5.62 0.55 21.38
N ILE A 69 6.90 0.36 21.72
CA ILE A 69 7.86 -0.33 20.88
C ILE A 69 7.87 -1.79 21.29
N GLN A 70 7.67 -2.68 20.33
CA GLN A 70 7.87 -4.13 20.50
C GLN A 70 9.06 -4.56 19.64
N SER A 71 10.22 -4.70 20.28
CA SER A 71 11.45 -5.12 19.63
C SER A 71 11.48 -6.63 19.49
N HIS A 72 11.66 -7.13 18.27
CA HIS A 72 11.67 -8.57 17.98
C HIS A 72 13.04 -9.22 18.18
N GLN A 73 14.09 -8.40 18.22
CA GLN A 73 15.50 -8.82 18.38
C GLN A 73 16.33 -7.66 18.93
N ALA A 74 17.63 -7.86 19.09
CA ALA A 74 18.54 -6.77 19.45
C ALA A 74 18.54 -5.68 18.37
N GLU A 75 18.43 -4.44 18.78
CA GLU A 75 18.29 -3.28 17.93
C GLU A 75 19.41 -2.27 18.10
N GLU A 76 19.74 -1.60 17.02
CA GLU A 76 20.58 -0.41 16.99
C GLU A 76 19.91 0.65 16.11
N VAL A 77 19.76 1.85 16.65
CA VAL A 77 19.12 2.97 15.95
C VAL A 77 19.93 4.25 16.13
N ILE A 78 19.91 5.11 15.11
CA ILE A 78 20.35 6.50 15.23
C ILE A 78 19.08 7.36 15.16
N VAL A 79 18.86 8.17 16.20
CA VAL A 79 17.66 9.02 16.30
C VAL A 79 18.06 10.48 16.39
N ILE A 80 17.37 11.31 15.62
CA ILE A 80 17.46 12.76 15.63
C ILE A 80 16.20 13.28 16.35
N HIS A 81 16.40 13.92 17.49
CA HIS A 81 15.35 14.65 18.19
C HIS A 81 15.39 16.12 17.76
N PHE A 82 14.25 16.63 17.32
CA PHE A 82 14.15 18.02 16.90
C PHE A 82 12.78 18.61 17.22
N ASP A 83 12.73 19.92 17.38
CA ASP A 83 11.48 20.67 17.47
C ASP A 83 11.26 21.47 16.19
N SER A 84 10.02 21.75 15.84
CA SER A 84 9.61 22.44 14.63
C SER A 84 8.33 23.21 14.86
N ASP A 85 8.16 24.32 14.16
CA ASP A 85 6.92 25.11 14.09
C ASP A 85 5.83 24.36 13.31
N PHE A 86 6.21 23.35 12.54
CA PHE A 86 5.29 22.54 11.76
C PHE A 86 4.67 21.43 12.60
N GLU A 87 3.35 21.27 12.51
CA GLU A 87 2.63 20.20 13.17
C GLU A 87 2.46 19.00 12.24
N PHE A 88 3.00 17.87 12.66
CA PHE A 88 2.84 16.60 11.98
C PHE A 88 1.76 15.79 12.69
N SER A 89 0.84 15.22 11.90
CA SER A 89 -0.35 14.54 12.41
C SER A 89 -0.28 13.01 12.40
N GLN A 90 0.85 12.41 12.00
CA GLN A 90 0.96 10.95 11.83
C GLN A 90 2.37 10.43 12.03
N ILE A 91 2.48 9.24 12.61
CA ILE A 91 3.68 8.41 12.51
C ILE A 91 3.84 7.99 11.04
N LYS A 92 5.06 8.06 10.52
CA LYS A 92 5.36 7.65 9.13
C LYS A 92 6.58 6.75 9.10
N THR A 93 6.53 5.73 8.26
CA THR A 93 7.65 4.84 7.98
C THR A 93 8.08 4.97 6.53
N PHE A 94 9.35 4.74 6.27
CA PHE A 94 9.95 4.91 4.97
C PHE A 94 11.17 4.00 4.83
N THR A 95 11.30 3.33 3.68
CA THR A 95 12.47 2.51 3.36
C THR A 95 13.28 3.22 2.26
N PRO A 96 14.51 3.71 2.54
CA PRO A 96 15.35 4.34 1.55
C PRO A 96 15.67 3.40 0.37
N THR A 97 15.65 3.91 -0.86
CA THR A 97 16.07 3.15 -2.05
C THR A 97 17.59 2.96 -2.08
N ASP A 98 18.35 4.02 -1.79
CA ASP A 98 19.79 3.97 -1.58
C ASP A 98 20.08 3.89 -0.08
N ARG A 99 20.18 2.66 0.41
CA ARG A 99 20.36 2.37 1.84
C ARG A 99 21.73 2.76 2.36
N GLU A 100 22.77 2.58 1.55
CA GLU A 100 24.16 2.86 1.92
C GLU A 100 24.41 4.36 2.11
N SER A 101 24.03 5.16 1.11
CA SER A 101 24.17 6.61 1.19
C SER A 101 23.32 7.19 2.31
N PHE A 102 22.11 6.66 2.53
CA PHE A 102 21.24 7.14 3.59
C PHE A 102 21.78 6.80 4.99
N ARG A 103 22.33 5.59 5.16
CA ARG A 103 23.01 5.18 6.37
C ARG A 103 24.22 6.06 6.65
N ALA A 104 25.04 6.34 5.63
CA ALA A 104 26.22 7.20 5.77
C ALA A 104 25.85 8.61 6.29
N LEU A 105 24.71 9.17 5.86
CA LEU A 105 24.22 10.46 6.38
C LEU A 105 23.92 10.40 7.88
N PHE A 106 23.28 9.33 8.37
CA PHE A 106 22.98 9.18 9.80
C PHE A 106 24.24 8.88 10.63
N ASP A 107 25.15 8.05 10.13
CA ASP A 107 26.42 7.78 10.79
C ASP A 107 27.27 9.06 10.88
N GLU A 108 27.32 9.88 9.83
CA GLU A 108 28.03 11.17 9.84
C GLU A 108 27.37 12.17 10.82
N LEU A 109 26.04 12.26 10.82
CA LEU A 109 25.29 13.10 11.76
C LEU A 109 25.63 12.76 13.22
N GLU A 110 25.64 11.47 13.56
CA GLU A 110 25.99 11.02 14.92
C GLU A 110 27.44 11.33 15.26
N ASN A 111 28.37 11.05 14.35
CA ASN A 111 29.78 11.33 14.55
C ASN A 111 30.06 12.83 14.76
N VAL A 112 29.49 13.71 13.93
CA VAL A 112 29.63 15.16 14.02
C VAL A 112 29.00 15.69 15.32
N TRP A 113 27.81 15.18 15.68
CA TRP A 113 27.15 15.56 16.93
C TRP A 113 27.96 15.18 18.17
N ARG A 114 28.51 13.98 18.19
CA ARG A 114 29.32 13.45 19.29
C ARG A 114 30.68 14.15 19.40
N GLY A 115 31.33 14.42 18.28
CA GLY A 115 32.65 15.04 18.22
C GLY A 115 32.67 16.51 18.60
N ARG A 116 31.58 17.24 18.41
CA ARG A 116 31.40 18.68 18.75
C ARG A 116 32.55 19.59 18.32
N ALA A 117 33.21 19.31 17.20
CA ALA A 117 34.24 20.17 16.65
C ALA A 117 33.71 21.58 16.35
N VAL A 118 34.62 22.55 16.16
CA VAL A 118 34.22 23.92 15.78
C VAL A 118 33.36 23.87 14.52
N GLY A 119 32.18 24.52 14.55
CA GLY A 119 31.24 24.54 13.45
C GLY A 119 30.31 23.31 13.37
N TYR A 120 30.39 22.36 14.32
CA TYR A 120 29.59 21.13 14.28
C TYR A 120 28.09 21.38 14.11
N LYS A 121 27.53 22.41 14.72
CA LYS A 121 26.11 22.76 14.60
C LYS A 121 25.72 23.01 13.14
N HIS A 122 26.50 23.81 12.42
CA HIS A 122 26.23 24.07 10.99
C HIS A 122 26.30 22.79 10.15
N ARG A 123 27.29 21.92 10.42
CA ARG A 123 27.41 20.63 9.73
C ARG A 123 26.23 19.72 10.01
N VAL A 124 25.78 19.62 11.26
CA VAL A 124 24.62 18.83 11.67
C VAL A 124 23.35 19.30 10.96
N TYR A 125 23.12 20.63 10.88
CA TYR A 125 21.99 21.19 10.14
C TYR A 125 22.06 20.89 8.65
N ALA A 126 23.22 21.02 8.03
CA ALA A 126 23.43 20.69 6.62
C ALA A 126 23.12 19.22 6.33
N LEU A 127 23.63 18.31 7.15
CA LEU A 127 23.37 16.87 7.03
C LEU A 127 21.91 16.53 7.28
N PHE A 128 21.26 17.19 8.24
CA PHE A 128 19.85 16.97 8.49
C PHE A 128 18.98 17.44 7.32
N HIS A 129 19.32 18.56 6.68
CA HIS A 129 18.66 18.99 5.45
C HIS A 129 18.83 17.95 4.33
N SER A 130 20.02 17.37 4.16
CA SER A 130 20.24 16.31 3.17
C SER A 130 19.40 15.06 3.47
N VAL A 131 19.20 14.72 4.75
CA VAL A 131 18.28 13.63 5.14
C VAL A 131 16.84 13.97 4.75
N LEU A 132 16.37 15.19 5.07
CA LEU A 132 15.02 15.63 4.75
C LEU A 132 14.79 15.66 3.23
N GLU A 133 15.72 16.24 2.46
CA GLU A 133 15.69 16.27 1.00
C GLU A 133 15.54 14.86 0.41
N THR A 134 16.36 13.91 0.89
CA THR A 134 16.31 12.52 0.42
C THR A 134 14.94 11.89 0.71
N VAL A 135 14.39 12.11 1.91
CA VAL A 135 13.05 11.64 2.30
C VAL A 135 11.98 12.24 1.39
N GLU A 136 12.06 13.54 1.10
CA GLU A 136 11.09 14.23 0.24
C GLU A 136 11.13 13.73 -1.20
N ILE A 137 12.31 13.68 -1.81
CA ILE A 137 12.47 13.19 -3.19
C ILE A 137 11.91 11.77 -3.34
N GLN A 138 12.18 10.89 -2.39
CA GLN A 138 11.75 9.49 -2.48
C GLN A 138 10.27 9.32 -2.17
N THR A 139 9.72 10.09 -1.21
CA THR A 139 8.28 10.07 -0.92
C THR A 139 7.46 10.66 -2.08
N ALA A 140 7.94 11.73 -2.72
CA ALA A 140 7.33 12.29 -3.91
C ALA A 140 7.33 11.30 -5.09
N LYS A 141 8.45 10.62 -5.35
CA LYS A 141 8.54 9.55 -6.36
C LYS A 141 7.60 8.39 -6.07
N SER A 142 7.51 7.96 -4.81
CA SER A 142 6.61 6.89 -4.38
C SER A 142 5.14 7.29 -4.55
N ALA A 143 4.78 8.53 -4.20
CA ALA A 143 3.43 9.05 -4.39
C ALA A 143 3.06 9.16 -5.88
N ALA A 144 3.96 9.65 -6.72
CA ALA A 144 3.76 9.72 -8.17
C ALA A 144 3.57 8.33 -8.78
N THR A 145 4.41 7.36 -8.39
CA THR A 145 4.28 5.96 -8.83
C THR A 145 2.97 5.34 -8.37
N GLN A 146 2.53 5.62 -7.14
CA GLN A 146 1.28 5.08 -6.60
C GLN A 146 0.05 5.71 -7.28
N MET A 147 0.12 6.98 -7.66
CA MET A 147 -0.92 7.68 -8.41
C MET A 147 -1.03 7.12 -9.84
N ASP A 148 0.09 6.90 -10.51
CA ASP A 148 0.16 6.27 -11.84
C ASP A 148 -0.41 4.84 -11.82
N VAL A 149 -0.01 4.02 -10.85
CA VAL A 149 -0.54 2.66 -10.66
C VAL A 149 -2.05 2.69 -10.39
N SER A 150 -2.55 3.66 -9.61
CA SER A 150 -3.98 3.80 -9.33
C SER A 150 -4.77 4.13 -10.59
N GLU A 151 -4.30 5.07 -11.42
CA GLU A 151 -4.95 5.45 -12.68
C GLU A 151 -4.96 4.28 -13.68
N HIS A 152 -3.85 3.60 -13.86
CA HIS A 152 -3.76 2.43 -14.74
C HIS A 152 -4.59 1.25 -14.24
N PHE A 153 -4.68 1.04 -12.93
CA PHE A 153 -5.56 0.05 -12.34
C PHE A 153 -7.03 0.33 -12.62
N GLU A 154 -7.48 1.58 -12.49
CA GLU A 154 -8.86 1.98 -12.82
C GLU A 154 -9.15 1.80 -14.31
N LYS A 155 -8.22 2.11 -15.21
CA LYS A 155 -8.32 1.81 -16.66
C LYS A 155 -8.51 0.31 -16.91
N ALA A 156 -7.74 -0.54 -16.23
CA ALA A 156 -7.88 -2.00 -16.35
C ALA A 156 -9.23 -2.50 -15.82
N CYS A 157 -9.73 -1.94 -14.73
CA CYS A 157 -11.05 -2.27 -14.18
C CYS A 157 -12.19 -1.80 -15.10
N ALA A 158 -12.06 -0.63 -15.72
CA ALA A 158 -13.00 -0.15 -16.72
C ALA A 158 -13.00 -1.06 -17.96
N TYR A 159 -11.82 -1.45 -18.44
CA TYR A 159 -11.67 -2.39 -19.54
C TYR A 159 -12.33 -3.75 -19.23
N LEU A 160 -12.13 -4.30 -18.03
CA LEU A 160 -12.80 -5.52 -17.58
C LEU A 160 -14.33 -5.39 -17.66
N ARG A 161 -14.87 -4.27 -17.16
CA ARG A 161 -16.34 -4.03 -17.19
C ARG A 161 -16.89 -3.84 -18.58
N ALA A 162 -16.13 -3.25 -19.49
CA ALA A 162 -16.54 -3.06 -20.89
C ALA A 162 -16.44 -4.34 -21.73
N ASN A 163 -15.46 -5.20 -21.40
CA ASN A 163 -15.11 -6.37 -22.22
C ASN A 163 -15.35 -7.70 -21.50
N PHE A 164 -16.22 -7.75 -20.51
CA PHE A 164 -16.47 -8.97 -19.73
C PHE A 164 -16.96 -10.16 -20.57
N ALA A 165 -17.61 -9.90 -21.71
CA ALA A 165 -18.11 -10.91 -22.62
C ALA A 165 -17.04 -11.45 -23.59
N ASP A 166 -15.83 -10.86 -23.62
CA ASP A 166 -14.69 -11.39 -24.37
C ASP A 166 -14.22 -12.70 -23.71
N PRO A 167 -14.33 -13.88 -24.39
CA PRO A 167 -13.92 -15.15 -23.82
C PRO A 167 -12.40 -15.22 -23.54
N ASP A 168 -11.60 -14.43 -24.28
CA ASP A 168 -10.14 -14.40 -24.19
C ASP A 168 -9.64 -13.35 -23.18
N LEU A 169 -10.53 -12.72 -22.42
CA LEU A 169 -10.15 -11.80 -21.39
C LEU A 169 -9.45 -12.51 -20.23
N THR A 170 -8.14 -12.27 -20.11
CA THR A 170 -7.29 -12.86 -19.07
C THR A 170 -6.86 -11.83 -18.02
N ILE A 171 -6.43 -12.34 -16.86
CA ILE A 171 -5.88 -11.47 -15.79
C ILE A 171 -4.55 -10.87 -16.22
N GLU A 172 -3.77 -11.57 -17.01
CA GLU A 172 -2.50 -11.13 -17.59
C GLU A 172 -2.71 -9.92 -18.49
N LYS A 173 -3.78 -9.91 -19.32
CA LYS A 173 -4.17 -8.76 -20.15
C LYS A 173 -4.56 -7.55 -19.28
N LEU A 174 -5.34 -7.77 -18.23
CA LEU A 174 -5.71 -6.70 -17.30
C LEU A 174 -4.49 -6.15 -16.52
N ALA A 175 -3.59 -7.00 -16.10
CA ALA A 175 -2.36 -6.63 -15.42
C ALA A 175 -1.43 -5.83 -16.36
N SER A 176 -1.36 -6.18 -17.64
CA SER A 176 -0.64 -5.42 -18.66
C SER A 176 -1.23 -4.02 -18.84
N ILE A 177 -2.57 -3.87 -18.90
CA ILE A 177 -3.23 -2.55 -18.97
C ILE A 177 -2.93 -1.73 -17.71
N ALA A 178 -2.88 -2.39 -16.55
CA ALA A 178 -2.53 -1.75 -15.28
C ALA A 178 -1.03 -1.49 -15.11
N ASN A 179 -0.19 -1.90 -16.07
CA ASN A 179 1.27 -1.80 -16.04
C ASN A 179 1.90 -2.42 -14.77
N VAL A 180 1.35 -3.56 -14.32
CA VAL A 180 1.82 -4.29 -13.14
C VAL A 180 1.88 -5.80 -13.40
N SER A 181 2.54 -6.54 -12.50
CA SER A 181 2.47 -8.01 -12.56
C SER A 181 1.06 -8.54 -12.24
N ALA A 182 0.70 -9.70 -12.80
CA ALA A 182 -0.58 -10.35 -12.52
C ALA A 182 -0.80 -10.66 -11.02
N VAL A 183 0.29 -10.95 -10.29
CA VAL A 183 0.27 -11.17 -8.84
C VAL A 183 -0.11 -9.88 -8.11
N TYR A 184 0.51 -8.77 -8.48
CA TYR A 184 0.23 -7.48 -7.87
C TYR A 184 -1.16 -6.96 -8.24
N PHE A 185 -1.61 -7.17 -9.49
CA PHE A 185 -2.97 -6.85 -9.92
C PHE A 185 -4.03 -7.59 -9.08
N ARG A 186 -3.85 -8.89 -8.83
CA ARG A 186 -4.76 -9.66 -7.97
C ARG A 186 -4.82 -9.11 -6.54
N LYS A 187 -3.68 -8.69 -5.97
CA LYS A 187 -3.62 -8.06 -4.64
C LYS A 187 -4.36 -6.72 -4.61
N LEU A 188 -4.12 -5.84 -5.57
CA LEU A 188 -4.81 -4.56 -5.69
C LEU A 188 -6.32 -4.75 -5.85
N PHE A 189 -6.72 -5.65 -6.76
CA PHE A 189 -8.12 -5.93 -7.03
C PHE A 189 -8.84 -6.45 -5.77
N HIS A 190 -8.21 -7.35 -5.04
CA HIS A 190 -8.76 -7.85 -3.77
C HIS A 190 -8.85 -6.76 -2.70
N LYS A 191 -7.85 -5.87 -2.63
CA LYS A 191 -7.87 -4.72 -1.71
C LYS A 191 -9.07 -3.80 -1.97
N VAL A 192 -9.37 -3.51 -3.25
CA VAL A 192 -10.44 -2.58 -3.66
C VAL A 192 -11.82 -3.25 -3.64
N TYR A 193 -11.96 -4.42 -4.29
CA TYR A 193 -13.26 -5.07 -4.52
C TYR A 193 -13.58 -6.19 -3.53
N ARG A 194 -12.68 -6.53 -2.59
CA ARG A 194 -12.83 -7.60 -1.59
C ARG A 194 -13.12 -8.98 -2.20
N THR A 195 -12.77 -9.17 -3.47
CA THR A 195 -12.94 -10.42 -4.22
C THR A 195 -11.82 -10.57 -5.23
N SER A 196 -11.65 -11.79 -5.80
CA SER A 196 -10.68 -11.98 -6.88
C SER A 196 -11.22 -11.48 -8.22
N PRO A 197 -10.33 -11.01 -9.15
CA PRO A 197 -10.73 -10.56 -10.48
C PRO A 197 -11.55 -11.60 -11.26
N LEU A 198 -11.18 -12.89 -11.18
CA LEU A 198 -11.90 -13.98 -11.85
C LEU A 198 -13.30 -14.17 -11.29
N LYS A 199 -13.47 -14.13 -9.95
CA LYS A 199 -14.80 -14.22 -9.34
C LYS A 199 -15.67 -13.04 -9.73
N TYR A 200 -15.09 -11.84 -9.78
CA TYR A 200 -15.78 -10.62 -10.19
C TYR A 200 -16.22 -10.72 -11.67
N LEU A 201 -15.33 -11.13 -12.58
CA LEU A 201 -15.63 -11.35 -13.99
C LEU A 201 -16.76 -12.38 -14.18
N SER A 202 -16.66 -13.52 -13.49
CA SER A 202 -17.70 -14.55 -13.53
C SER A 202 -19.04 -14.02 -13.06
N ALA A 203 -19.08 -13.23 -11.98
CA ALA A 203 -20.31 -12.63 -11.49
C ALA A 203 -20.95 -11.65 -12.50
N LEU A 204 -20.13 -10.84 -13.19
CA LEU A 204 -20.62 -9.95 -14.26
C LEU A 204 -21.26 -10.74 -15.41
N ARG A 205 -20.57 -11.78 -15.89
CA ARG A 205 -21.05 -12.68 -16.94
C ARG A 205 -22.37 -13.35 -16.56
N LEU A 206 -22.46 -13.89 -15.34
CA LEU A 206 -23.66 -14.55 -14.84
C LEU A 206 -24.83 -13.57 -14.63
N LYS A 207 -24.58 -12.35 -14.17
CA LYS A 207 -25.62 -11.31 -14.09
C LYS A 207 -26.18 -10.94 -15.47
N ARG A 208 -25.30 -10.77 -16.45
CA ARG A 208 -25.73 -10.53 -17.84
C ARG A 208 -26.50 -11.71 -18.40
N ALA A 209 -26.03 -12.93 -18.19
CA ALA A 209 -26.69 -14.16 -18.62
C ALA A 209 -28.12 -14.26 -18.06
N LYS A 210 -28.31 -13.95 -16.77
CA LYS A 210 -29.64 -13.92 -16.16
C LYS A 210 -30.59 -12.95 -16.85
N SER A 211 -30.09 -11.77 -17.22
CA SER A 211 -30.88 -10.78 -17.95
C SER A 211 -31.27 -11.29 -19.34
N LEU A 212 -30.35 -11.94 -20.07
CA LEU A 212 -30.62 -12.51 -21.39
C LEU A 212 -31.58 -13.68 -21.33
N LEU A 213 -31.41 -14.59 -20.37
CA LEU A 213 -32.34 -15.75 -20.18
C LEU A 213 -33.78 -15.29 -19.94
N LYS A 214 -33.98 -14.21 -19.20
CA LYS A 214 -35.31 -13.62 -18.94
C LYS A 214 -36.00 -13.09 -20.19
N THR A 215 -35.25 -12.76 -21.27
CA THR A 215 -35.86 -12.31 -22.51
C THR A 215 -36.50 -13.44 -23.30
N GLY A 216 -36.08 -14.68 -23.05
CA GLY A 216 -36.58 -15.89 -23.73
C GLY A 216 -36.15 -16.09 -25.20
N TYR A 217 -35.44 -15.10 -25.79
CA TYR A 217 -35.09 -15.14 -27.24
C TYR A 217 -33.91 -16.08 -27.55
N CYS A 218 -33.01 -16.34 -26.59
CA CYS A 218 -31.83 -17.16 -26.81
C CYS A 218 -31.90 -18.49 -26.08
N THR A 219 -31.22 -19.50 -26.62
CA THR A 219 -30.98 -20.78 -25.94
C THR A 219 -29.99 -20.58 -24.79
N VAL A 220 -29.93 -21.54 -23.88
CA VAL A 220 -28.96 -21.50 -22.77
C VAL A 220 -27.52 -21.48 -23.29
N GLU A 221 -27.22 -22.20 -24.36
CA GLU A 221 -25.92 -22.28 -25.02
C GLU A 221 -25.55 -20.92 -25.67
N GLU A 222 -26.47 -20.31 -26.41
CA GLU A 222 -26.25 -18.99 -27.01
C GLU A 222 -25.98 -17.93 -25.94
N VAL A 223 -26.72 -17.95 -24.83
CA VAL A 223 -26.52 -17.04 -23.72
C VAL A 223 -25.13 -17.25 -23.07
N ALA A 224 -24.70 -18.51 -22.94
CA ALA A 224 -23.36 -18.80 -22.41
C ALA A 224 -22.28 -18.17 -23.29
N LEU A 225 -22.35 -18.38 -24.60
CA LEU A 225 -21.38 -17.81 -25.57
C LEU A 225 -21.42 -16.27 -25.59
N GLN A 226 -22.60 -15.67 -25.63
CA GLN A 226 -22.77 -14.21 -25.61
C GLN A 226 -22.25 -13.56 -24.32
N CYS A 227 -22.18 -14.33 -23.25
CA CYS A 227 -21.63 -13.87 -21.97
C CYS A 227 -20.14 -14.22 -21.74
N GLY A 228 -19.45 -14.74 -22.77
CA GLY A 228 -18.01 -15.02 -22.72
C GLY A 228 -17.66 -16.36 -22.05
N PHE A 229 -18.59 -17.32 -21.98
CA PHE A 229 -18.28 -18.67 -21.55
C PHE A 229 -18.01 -19.55 -22.76
N ASN A 230 -16.80 -20.10 -22.87
CA ASN A 230 -16.43 -21.01 -23.96
C ASN A 230 -17.05 -22.44 -23.82
N ASP A 231 -17.46 -22.79 -22.59
CA ASP A 231 -18.06 -24.09 -22.28
C ASP A 231 -19.45 -23.92 -21.65
N PRO A 232 -20.54 -24.29 -22.37
CA PRO A 232 -21.91 -24.26 -21.87
C PRO A 232 -22.15 -25.14 -20.65
N LYS A 233 -21.39 -26.24 -20.49
CA LYS A 233 -21.51 -27.15 -19.33
C LYS A 233 -20.94 -26.46 -18.09
N TYR A 234 -19.76 -25.84 -18.24
CA TYR A 234 -19.16 -25.04 -17.19
C TYR A 234 -20.06 -23.86 -16.81
N PHE A 235 -20.62 -23.15 -17.80
CA PHE A 235 -21.60 -22.07 -17.56
C PHE A 235 -22.77 -22.54 -16.70
N SER A 236 -23.41 -23.66 -17.06
CA SER A 236 -24.57 -24.21 -16.35
C SER A 236 -24.23 -24.52 -14.88
N THR A 237 -23.04 -25.09 -14.65
CA THR A 237 -22.54 -25.36 -13.30
C THR A 237 -22.28 -24.08 -12.52
N ALA A 238 -21.58 -23.12 -13.13
CA ALA A 238 -21.29 -21.81 -12.51
C ALA A 238 -22.58 -21.03 -12.19
N TYR A 239 -23.55 -21.06 -13.10
CA TYR A 239 -24.84 -20.42 -12.90
C TYR A 239 -25.62 -21.03 -11.73
N LYS A 240 -25.69 -22.38 -11.67
CA LYS A 240 -26.33 -23.09 -10.57
C LYS A 240 -25.66 -22.76 -9.22
N ASN A 241 -24.34 -22.75 -9.20
CA ASN A 241 -23.60 -22.41 -7.96
C ASN A 241 -23.84 -20.96 -7.51
N PHE A 242 -24.05 -20.05 -8.46
CA PHE A 242 -24.25 -18.62 -8.16
C PHE A 242 -25.70 -18.27 -7.78
N TYR A 243 -26.68 -18.88 -8.46
CA TYR A 243 -28.12 -18.59 -8.26
C TYR A 243 -28.90 -19.67 -7.55
N GLY A 244 -28.29 -20.82 -7.23
CA GLY A 244 -28.92 -21.93 -6.55
C GLY A 244 -29.82 -22.81 -7.43
N HIS A 245 -29.94 -22.52 -8.73
CA HIS A 245 -30.77 -23.28 -9.68
C HIS A 245 -30.16 -23.20 -11.10
N PRO A 246 -30.46 -24.16 -11.97
CA PRO A 246 -29.94 -24.18 -13.35
C PRO A 246 -30.48 -23.01 -14.19
N PRO A 247 -29.76 -22.57 -15.26
CA PRO A 247 -30.14 -21.44 -16.11
C PRO A 247 -31.47 -21.62 -16.82
N ALA A 248 -31.83 -22.83 -17.21
CA ALA A 248 -33.11 -23.18 -17.84
C ALA A 248 -34.33 -22.74 -17.00
N LYS A 249 -34.20 -22.72 -15.66
CA LYS A 249 -35.30 -22.31 -14.79
C LYS A 249 -35.65 -20.83 -14.91
N ASP A 250 -34.69 -19.97 -15.22
CA ASP A 250 -34.95 -18.54 -15.45
C ASP A 250 -35.54 -18.28 -16.85
N ARG A 251 -35.31 -19.18 -17.82
CA ARG A 251 -35.88 -19.10 -19.15
C ARG A 251 -37.34 -19.61 -19.18
N GLU A 252 -37.69 -20.66 -18.46
CA GLU A 252 -39.04 -21.26 -18.44
C GLU A 252 -40.12 -20.33 -17.88
N ARG A 253 -39.77 -19.32 -17.05
CA ARG A 253 -40.74 -18.44 -16.42
C ARG A 253 -41.45 -17.47 -17.38
N LEU A 254 -40.90 -17.22 -18.57
CA LEU A 254 -41.50 -16.28 -19.55
C LEU A 254 -42.49 -16.97 -20.48
N PHE A 255 -42.41 -18.28 -20.70
CA PHE A 255 -43.34 -19.03 -21.54
C PHE A 255 -44.54 -19.62 -20.79
N LYS A 256 -44.60 -19.49 -19.45
CA LYS A 256 -45.76 -19.97 -18.65
C LYS A 256 -46.84 -18.89 -18.44
N ASN A 257 -46.64 -17.67 -18.92
CA ASN A 257 -47.59 -16.57 -18.79
C ASN A 257 -48.09 -16.01 -20.12
N VAL A 258 -48.16 -16.83 -21.18
CA VAL A 258 -48.85 -16.56 -22.44
C VAL A 258 -49.95 -17.59 -22.65
#